data_4ad0247a35faab81daedb606855ad6a5
#
_entry.id   4ad0247a35faab81daedb606855ad6a5
#
_cell.length_a   1.000
_cell.length_b   1.000
_cell.length_c   1.000
_cell.angle_alpha   90.00
_cell.angle_beta   90.00
_cell.angle_gamma   90.00
#
_symmetry.space_group_name_H-M   'P 1'
#
loop_
_entity.id
_entity.type
_entity.pdbx_description
1 polymer ?
#
loop_
_entity_poly.entity_id
_entity_poly.type
_entity_poly.pdbx_seq_one_letter_code
_entity_poly.pdbx_strand_id
1 'polypeptide(L)'
;MKYLLIFVICFSSCSSNKYILVTNTGDTQGTYYYIKYLSENGKSFQKGIDSILNDIDHSLSIYNNNSIITNINNGDSVKTDFLFNSVFKISKEVYTKTNGAFDCSI
;
A
#
# COMPACT_ATOMS: atom_id res chain seq x y z
N MET A 1 -58.23 -32.68 -22.42
CA MET A 1 -57.21 -32.31 -21.42
C MET A 1 -56.08 -31.61 -22.14
N LYS A 2 -55.94 -30.31 -21.93
CA LYS A 2 -54.88 -29.49 -22.56
C LYS A 2 -53.69 -29.43 -21.59
N TYR A 3 -52.57 -30.08 -21.93
CA TYR A 3 -51.34 -29.97 -21.17
C TYR A 3 -50.64 -28.67 -21.56
N LEU A 4 -50.66 -27.68 -20.65
CA LEU A 4 -49.93 -26.42 -20.80
C LEU A 4 -48.47 -26.67 -20.36
N LEU A 5 -47.60 -26.82 -21.32
CA LEU A 5 -46.15 -26.97 -21.10
C LEU A 5 -45.56 -25.60 -20.79
N ILE A 6 -45.33 -25.30 -19.50
CA ILE A 6 -44.67 -24.07 -19.05
C ILE A 6 -43.20 -24.26 -19.27
N PHE A 7 -42.65 -23.59 -20.31
CA PHE A 7 -41.23 -23.56 -20.59
C PHE A 7 -40.58 -22.48 -19.71
N VAL A 8 -40.00 -22.89 -18.57
CA VAL A 8 -39.26 -22.00 -17.69
C VAL A 8 -37.89 -21.76 -18.32
N ILE A 9 -37.72 -20.61 -18.97
CA ILE A 9 -36.42 -20.15 -19.47
C ILE A 9 -35.64 -19.59 -18.30
N CYS A 10 -34.70 -20.37 -17.75
CA CYS A 10 -33.71 -19.90 -16.82
C CYS A 10 -32.71 -18.98 -17.57
N PHE A 11 -32.88 -17.68 -17.48
CA PHE A 11 -31.85 -16.74 -17.88
C PHE A 11 -30.71 -16.84 -16.89
N SER A 12 -29.69 -17.62 -17.21
CA SER A 12 -28.40 -17.58 -16.53
C SER A 12 -27.77 -16.24 -16.89
N SER A 13 -27.93 -15.23 -16.03
CA SER A 13 -27.19 -13.97 -16.13
C SER A 13 -25.74 -14.24 -15.85
N CYS A 14 -24.96 -14.48 -16.88
CA CYS A 14 -23.50 -14.54 -16.79
C CYS A 14 -22.98 -13.14 -16.57
N SER A 15 -22.77 -12.75 -15.32
CA SER A 15 -22.08 -11.50 -14.97
C SER A 15 -20.60 -11.67 -15.29
N SER A 16 -20.15 -11.21 -16.45
CA SER A 16 -18.72 -11.18 -16.75
C SER A 16 -18.08 -9.98 -16.04
N ASN A 17 -17.21 -10.23 -15.07
CA ASN A 17 -16.42 -9.20 -14.45
C ASN A 17 -15.52 -8.55 -15.51
N LYS A 18 -15.68 -7.26 -15.70
CA LYS A 18 -14.85 -6.48 -16.64
C LYS A 18 -13.67 -5.88 -15.91
N TYR A 19 -12.46 -6.29 -16.30
CA TYR A 19 -11.24 -5.67 -15.80
C TYR A 19 -10.96 -4.35 -16.52
N ILE A 20 -10.78 -3.29 -15.77
CA ILE A 20 -10.52 -1.94 -16.27
C ILE A 20 -9.19 -1.47 -15.68
N LEU A 21 -8.37 -0.83 -16.52
CA LEU A 21 -7.14 -0.20 -16.08
C LEU A 21 -7.45 1.02 -15.21
N VAL A 22 -6.99 0.99 -13.97
CA VAL A 22 -7.09 2.10 -13.02
C VAL A 22 -5.70 2.69 -12.80
N THR A 23 -5.65 4.00 -12.69
CA THR A 23 -4.42 4.74 -12.37
C THR A 23 -4.65 5.55 -11.10
N ASN A 24 -3.75 5.41 -10.14
CA ASN A 24 -3.72 6.20 -8.92
C ASN A 24 -2.39 6.96 -8.85
N THR A 25 -2.46 8.22 -8.44
CA THR A 25 -1.32 9.11 -8.26
C THR A 25 -1.46 9.90 -6.98
N GLY A 26 -0.35 10.33 -6.42
CA GLY A 26 -0.32 11.16 -5.22
C GLY A 26 1.10 11.48 -4.79
N ASP A 27 1.22 12.32 -3.77
CA ASP A 27 2.51 12.68 -3.19
C ASP A 27 2.83 11.75 -2.02
N THR A 28 4.11 11.42 -1.84
CA THR A 28 4.61 10.63 -0.73
C THR A 28 6.10 10.83 -0.52
N GLN A 29 6.57 10.92 0.71
CA GLN A 29 7.98 10.97 1.11
C GLN A 29 8.84 11.95 0.29
N GLY A 30 8.32 13.15 0.06
CA GLY A 30 9.00 14.21 -0.70
C GLY A 30 9.05 14.01 -2.22
N THR A 31 8.30 13.03 -2.75
CA THR A 31 8.16 12.75 -4.17
C THR A 31 6.72 12.41 -4.51
N TYR A 32 6.47 11.85 -5.67
CA TYR A 32 5.15 11.38 -6.10
C TYR A 32 5.16 9.91 -6.47
N TYR A 33 3.99 9.26 -6.40
CA TYR A 33 3.79 7.91 -6.89
C TYR A 33 2.83 7.85 -8.06
N TYR A 34 2.98 6.83 -8.86
CA TYR A 34 2.13 6.54 -10.02
C TYR A 34 1.93 5.03 -10.12
N ILE A 35 0.71 4.56 -9.81
CA ILE A 35 0.37 3.14 -9.75
C ILE A 35 -0.71 2.82 -10.77
N LYS A 36 -0.46 1.82 -11.61
CA LYS A 36 -1.42 1.27 -12.57
C LYS A 36 -1.73 -0.18 -12.25
N TYR A 37 -2.99 -0.53 -12.28
CA TYR A 37 -3.44 -1.90 -12.07
C TYR A 37 -4.76 -2.17 -12.78
N LEU A 38 -5.02 -3.46 -13.06
CA LEU A 38 -6.31 -3.92 -13.53
C LEU A 38 -7.23 -4.21 -12.34
N SER A 39 -8.41 -3.63 -12.35
CA SER A 39 -9.40 -3.80 -11.29
C SER A 39 -10.76 -4.19 -11.85
N GLU A 40 -11.46 -5.05 -11.12
CA GLU A 40 -12.82 -5.41 -11.46
C GLU A 40 -13.74 -4.19 -11.43
N ASN A 41 -14.45 -3.98 -12.55
CA ASN A 41 -15.38 -2.86 -12.73
C ASN A 41 -14.77 -1.47 -12.48
N GLY A 42 -13.45 -1.32 -12.60
CA GLY A 42 -12.76 -0.04 -12.41
C GLY A 42 -12.71 0.45 -10.96
N LYS A 43 -12.83 -0.44 -9.98
CA LYS A 43 -12.74 -0.08 -8.56
C LYS A 43 -11.37 0.54 -8.26
N SER A 44 -11.36 1.77 -7.73
CA SER A 44 -10.15 2.44 -7.29
C SER A 44 -9.80 2.07 -5.85
N PHE A 45 -8.51 1.82 -5.59
CA PHE A 45 -7.93 1.61 -4.27
C PHE A 45 -7.18 2.83 -3.75
N GLN A 46 -7.40 4.02 -4.32
CA GLN A 46 -6.72 5.27 -3.97
C GLN A 46 -6.64 5.49 -2.44
N LYS A 47 -7.77 5.40 -1.74
CA LYS A 47 -7.80 5.64 -0.28
C LYS A 47 -6.94 4.64 0.50
N GLY A 48 -6.91 3.38 0.09
CA GLY A 48 -6.08 2.36 0.74
C GLY A 48 -4.59 2.58 0.50
N ILE A 49 -4.24 2.97 -0.74
CA ILE A 49 -2.86 3.31 -1.12
C ILE A 49 -2.39 4.52 -0.31
N ASP A 50 -3.16 5.61 -0.29
CA ASP A 50 -2.83 6.84 0.44
C ASP A 50 -2.69 6.58 1.94
N SER A 51 -3.57 5.74 2.52
CA SER A 51 -3.49 5.38 3.95
C SER A 51 -2.16 4.68 4.28
N ILE A 52 -1.77 3.69 3.48
CA ILE A 52 -0.50 2.95 3.69
C ILE A 52 0.70 3.89 3.54
N LEU A 53 0.70 4.73 2.51
CA LEU A 53 1.79 5.68 2.26
C LEU A 53 1.90 6.74 3.36
N ASN A 54 0.77 7.22 3.90
CA ASN A 54 0.75 8.12 5.05
C ASN A 54 1.30 7.48 6.33
N ASP A 55 0.98 6.20 6.57
CA ASP A 55 1.53 5.47 7.73
C ASP A 55 3.06 5.34 7.60
N ILE A 56 3.56 5.03 6.41
CA ILE A 56 5.01 4.97 6.13
C ILE A 56 5.64 6.36 6.29
N ASP A 57 5.01 7.42 5.77
CA ASP A 57 5.49 8.79 5.88
C ASP A 57 5.60 9.24 7.35
N HIS A 58 4.58 8.94 8.15
CA HIS A 58 4.59 9.24 9.58
C HIS A 58 5.69 8.48 10.34
N SER A 59 5.97 7.25 9.96
CA SER A 59 6.98 6.42 10.62
C SER A 59 8.41 6.73 10.16
N LEU A 60 8.66 6.80 8.85
CA LEU A 60 9.99 6.66 8.25
C LEU A 60 10.43 7.81 7.35
N SER A 61 9.60 8.82 7.09
CA SER A 61 9.98 9.91 6.19
C SER A 61 10.83 10.96 6.88
N ILE A 62 12.04 11.19 6.37
CA ILE A 62 12.89 12.31 6.79
C ILE A 62 12.40 13.67 6.28
N TYR A 63 11.45 13.69 5.34
CA TYR A 63 10.80 14.90 4.83
C TYR A 63 9.62 15.34 5.69
N ASN A 64 9.16 14.49 6.60
CA ASN A 64 8.11 14.80 7.57
C ASN A 64 8.75 15.16 8.90
N ASN A 65 8.68 16.44 9.28
CA ASN A 65 9.29 16.96 10.51
C ASN A 65 8.70 16.32 11.81
N ASN A 66 7.54 15.69 11.72
CA ASN A 66 6.86 15.05 12.84
C ASN A 66 6.93 13.52 12.78
N SER A 67 7.72 12.95 11.85
CA SER A 67 7.87 11.50 11.76
C SER A 67 8.67 10.93 12.92
N ILE A 68 8.49 9.63 13.18
CA ILE A 68 9.24 8.92 14.22
C ILE A 68 10.74 9.00 13.95
N ILE A 69 11.17 8.76 12.71
CA ILE A 69 12.60 8.80 12.37
C ILE A 69 13.21 10.20 12.52
N THR A 70 12.47 11.25 12.17
CA THR A 70 12.94 12.63 12.33
C THR A 70 13.11 12.98 13.81
N ASN A 71 12.16 12.63 14.65
CA ASN A 71 12.27 12.86 16.09
C ASN A 71 13.44 12.08 16.70
N ILE A 72 13.68 10.83 16.29
CA ILE A 72 14.85 10.05 16.72
C ILE A 72 16.15 10.75 16.30
N ASN A 73 16.23 11.20 15.05
CA ASN A 73 17.42 11.90 14.53
C ASN A 73 17.69 13.23 15.26
N ASN A 74 16.64 13.88 15.78
CA ASN A 74 16.75 15.08 16.61
C ASN A 74 17.15 14.78 18.07
N GLY A 75 17.23 13.52 18.45
CA GLY A 75 17.56 13.09 19.82
C GLY A 75 16.35 13.03 20.76
N ASP A 76 15.15 13.11 20.22
CA ASP A 76 13.93 13.05 21.03
C ASP A 76 13.61 11.61 21.48
N SER A 77 13.08 11.48 22.69
CA SER A 77 12.58 10.19 23.17
C SER A 77 11.18 9.94 22.64
N VAL A 78 11.06 9.06 21.66
CA VAL A 78 9.78 8.71 21.01
C VAL A 78 9.52 7.21 21.08
N LYS A 79 8.23 6.85 21.12
CA LYS A 79 7.80 5.47 20.99
C LYS A 79 7.80 5.08 19.51
N THR A 80 8.58 4.06 19.17
CA THR A 80 8.60 3.51 17.81
C THR A 80 7.36 2.65 17.54
N ASP A 81 6.94 2.62 16.28
CA ASP A 81 5.83 1.80 15.80
C ASP A 81 6.31 0.48 15.16
N PHE A 82 5.35 -0.31 14.69
CA PHE A 82 5.63 -1.58 14.03
C PHE A 82 6.42 -1.40 12.72
N LEU A 83 6.10 -0.38 11.93
CA LEU A 83 6.77 -0.12 10.65
C LEU A 83 8.24 0.23 10.87
N PHE A 84 8.52 1.18 11.80
CA PHE A 84 9.88 1.54 12.17
C PHE A 84 10.68 0.33 12.61
N ASN A 85 10.14 -0.44 13.57
CA ASN A 85 10.84 -1.60 14.14
C ASN A 85 11.11 -2.68 13.09
N SER A 86 10.18 -2.90 12.16
CA SER A 86 10.33 -3.90 11.08
C SER A 86 11.43 -3.49 10.10
N VAL A 87 11.44 -2.24 9.65
CA VAL A 87 12.45 -1.73 8.73
C VAL A 87 13.82 -1.70 9.40
N PHE A 88 13.90 -1.22 10.65
CA PHE A 88 15.16 -1.20 11.40
C PHE A 88 15.75 -2.59 11.57
N LYS A 89 14.93 -3.59 11.90
CA LYS A 89 15.38 -4.98 12.02
C LYS A 89 15.96 -5.51 10.71
N ILE A 90 15.26 -5.31 9.59
CA ILE A 90 15.72 -5.76 8.27
C ILE A 90 17.02 -5.04 7.89
N SER A 91 17.09 -3.73 8.10
CA SER A 91 18.27 -2.92 7.82
C SER A 91 19.50 -3.41 8.60
N LYS A 92 19.33 -3.74 9.88
CA LYS A 92 20.39 -4.30 10.71
C LYS A 92 20.86 -5.69 10.23
N GLU A 93 19.94 -6.53 9.77
CA GLU A 93 20.29 -7.84 9.19
C GLU A 93 21.10 -7.66 7.89
N VAL A 94 20.70 -6.74 7.02
CA VAL A 94 21.42 -6.45 5.77
C VAL A 94 22.81 -5.86 6.06
N TYR A 95 22.90 -4.91 6.99
CA TYR A 95 24.19 -4.38 7.46
C TYR A 95 25.14 -5.49 7.88
N THR A 96 24.67 -6.41 8.71
CA THR A 96 25.49 -7.54 9.19
C THR A 96 25.91 -8.48 8.06
N LYS A 97 24.97 -8.84 7.17
CA LYS A 97 25.25 -9.75 6.05
C LYS A 97 26.19 -9.16 5.00
N THR A 98 26.23 -7.84 4.89
CA THR A 98 27.08 -7.13 3.93
C THR A 98 28.38 -6.60 4.55
N ASN A 99 28.67 -6.95 5.80
CA ASN A 99 29.82 -6.42 6.56
C ASN A 99 29.90 -4.90 6.53
N GLY A 100 28.75 -4.22 6.67
CA GLY A 100 28.67 -2.77 6.67
C GLY A 100 28.66 -2.11 5.29
N ALA A 101 28.64 -2.88 4.19
CA ALA A 101 28.54 -2.30 2.85
C ALA A 101 27.18 -1.59 2.61
N PHE A 102 26.14 -2.01 3.32
CA PHE A 102 24.88 -1.31 3.45
C PHE A 102 24.77 -0.77 4.88
N ASP A 103 24.58 0.53 5.01
CA ASP A 103 24.34 1.20 6.29
C ASP A 103 23.19 2.21 6.14
N CYS A 104 22.09 2.00 6.86
CA CYS A 104 20.93 2.88 6.82
C CYS A 104 21.05 4.11 7.74
N SER A 105 22.15 4.23 8.48
CA SER A 105 22.41 5.35 9.40
C SER A 105 23.21 6.50 8.80
N ILE A 106 23.54 6.39 7.52
CA ILE A 106 24.33 7.41 6.78
C ILE A 106 23.41 8.44 6.14
#